data_67614dcc272f80cb95d8433b1c287ea6
#
_entry.id   67614dcc272f80cb95d8433b1c287ea6
#
_cell.length_a   1.000
_cell.length_b   1.000
_cell.length_c   1.000
_cell.angle_alpha   90.00
_cell.angle_beta   90.00
_cell.angle_gamma   90.00
#
_symmetry.space_group_name_H-M   'P 1'
#
loop_
_entity.id
_entity.type
_entity.pdbx_description
1 polymer ?
#
loop_
_entity_poly.entity_id
_entity_poly.type
_entity_poly.pdbx_seq_one_letter_code
_entity_poly.pdbx_strand_id
1 'polypeptide(L)'
;MITVRMAMARMFAIAALALLAACSGTQDNASTRQLDVLLIPADGGTESGTLADYQPLFDAVGNMADLNFDLKVAQSYGAVVDAMCSGTADIAFVGPVTYLQAKERNCAELLAVAVEDGQSIYYAGLFARNDSPIQTLTDVRGKSVAFGDVNSTSSFIIPITMLMEAGIDPVKDLGALRLTGTHANSLAALIEGRVDVAALSFDSYEKAVRSGIPGARDLRVVARSEAIPYPPLVMSSRLPDDLKQELRQAFKNVEKSPDIQPEMIRGYGGAQVDGYDTQFSSELFDSVARKMTRLSDELKGEILKKSSER
;
A
#
# COMPACT_ATOMS: atom_id res chain seq x y z
N MET A 1 -66.01 43.73 35.57
CA MET A 1 -64.56 43.96 35.82
C MET A 1 -63.68 42.74 35.86
N ILE A 2 -64.18 41.53 35.55
CA ILE A 2 -63.41 40.28 35.60
C ILE A 2 -62.87 39.85 34.18
N THR A 3 -63.46 40.32 33.11
CA THR A 3 -63.13 39.95 31.72
C THR A 3 -61.90 40.64 31.14
N VAL A 4 -61.45 41.79 31.68
CA VAL A 4 -60.29 42.50 31.15
C VAL A 4 -58.95 41.98 31.71
N ARG A 5 -58.96 41.37 32.91
CA ARG A 5 -57.74 40.78 33.51
C ARG A 5 -57.26 39.50 32.88
N MET A 6 -58.14 38.75 32.22
CA MET A 6 -57.74 37.50 31.55
C MET A 6 -57.09 37.72 30.18
N ALA A 7 -57.39 38.83 29.50
CA ALA A 7 -56.81 39.11 28.18
C ALA A 7 -55.31 39.59 28.27
N MET A 8 -54.96 40.31 29.35
CA MET A 8 -53.57 40.74 29.53
C MET A 8 -52.62 39.63 29.97
N ALA A 9 -53.10 38.65 30.73
CA ALA A 9 -52.28 37.50 31.14
C ALA A 9 -51.90 36.54 29.96
N ARG A 10 -52.76 36.47 28.94
CA ARG A 10 -52.48 35.67 27.74
C ARG A 10 -51.52 36.32 26.75
N MET A 11 -51.45 37.63 26.68
CA MET A 11 -50.48 38.32 25.80
C MET A 11 -49.06 38.28 26.37
N PHE A 12 -48.84 38.21 27.68
CA PHE A 12 -47.52 38.08 28.29
C PHE A 12 -46.97 36.67 28.20
N ALA A 13 -47.79 35.61 28.15
CA ALA A 13 -47.37 34.22 28.01
C ALA A 13 -46.88 33.89 26.59
N ILE A 14 -47.40 34.55 25.55
CA ILE A 14 -46.99 34.34 24.15
C ILE A 14 -45.71 35.09 23.82
N ALA A 15 -45.42 36.24 24.45
CA ALA A 15 -44.18 36.97 24.25
C ALA A 15 -42.96 36.31 24.94
N ALA A 16 -43.16 35.52 26.01
CA ALA A 16 -42.09 34.78 26.70
C ALA A 16 -41.68 33.47 25.96
N LEU A 17 -42.58 32.90 25.14
CA LEU A 17 -42.24 31.70 24.36
C LEU A 17 -41.46 31.99 23.07
N ALA A 18 -41.53 33.24 22.57
CA ALA A 18 -40.83 33.66 21.34
C ALA A 18 -39.33 33.99 21.57
N LEU A 19 -38.90 34.19 22.81
CA LEU A 19 -37.51 34.50 23.15
C LEU A 19 -36.63 33.24 23.45
N LEU A 20 -37.21 32.07 23.56
CA LEU A 20 -36.48 30.82 23.77
C LEU A 20 -36.10 30.08 22.46
N ALA A 21 -36.58 30.56 21.31
CA ALA A 21 -36.30 29.95 20.00
C ALA A 21 -35.07 30.56 19.29
N ALA A 22 -34.37 31.53 19.87
CA ALA A 22 -33.28 32.26 19.21
C ALA A 22 -31.86 31.81 19.64
N CYS A 23 -31.76 30.72 20.43
CA CYS A 23 -30.45 30.17 20.84
C CYS A 23 -30.29 28.67 20.45
N SER A 24 -30.96 28.20 19.39
CA SER A 24 -30.51 27.00 18.68
C SER A 24 -29.45 27.47 17.68
N GLY A 25 -28.31 27.92 18.19
CA GLY A 25 -27.08 27.90 17.42
C GLY A 25 -26.89 26.42 17.03
N THR A 26 -27.09 26.08 15.78
CA THR A 26 -26.50 24.89 15.19
C THR A 26 -25.00 25.00 15.53
N GLN A 27 -24.57 24.36 16.62
CA GLN A 27 -23.22 23.84 16.64
C GLN A 27 -23.20 22.86 15.47
N ASP A 28 -22.75 23.32 14.30
CA ASP A 28 -22.06 22.44 13.39
C ASP A 28 -20.90 21.85 14.18
N ASN A 29 -21.15 20.72 14.83
CA ASN A 29 -20.10 19.77 15.10
C ASN A 29 -19.60 19.43 13.71
N ALA A 30 -18.62 20.17 13.22
CA ALA A 30 -17.79 19.72 12.12
C ALA A 30 -17.19 18.40 12.63
N SER A 31 -17.88 17.29 12.37
CA SER A 31 -17.29 15.98 12.62
C SER A 31 -16.07 15.94 11.71
N THR A 32 -14.89 15.88 12.31
CA THR A 32 -13.64 15.67 11.60
C THR A 32 -13.87 14.58 10.56
N ARG A 33 -13.59 14.89 9.30
CA ARG A 33 -13.90 13.98 8.18
C ARG A 33 -13.05 12.73 8.31
N GLN A 34 -13.70 11.58 8.32
CA GLN A 34 -13.03 10.27 8.35
C GLN A 34 -12.79 9.76 6.94
N LEU A 35 -11.58 9.24 6.69
CA LEU A 35 -11.18 8.61 5.44
C LEU A 35 -10.72 7.16 5.70
N ASP A 36 -11.20 6.22 4.87
CA ASP A 36 -10.80 4.83 4.93
C ASP A 36 -9.49 4.61 4.17
N VAL A 37 -8.49 4.04 4.85
CA VAL A 37 -7.15 3.77 4.29
C VAL A 37 -6.91 2.27 4.22
N LEU A 38 -6.56 1.76 3.03
CA LEU A 38 -6.18 0.37 2.85
C LEU A 38 -4.68 0.23 2.57
N LEU A 39 -4.03 -0.67 3.30
CA LEU A 39 -2.64 -1.05 3.11
C LEU A 39 -2.57 -2.43 2.48
N ILE A 40 -1.71 -2.62 1.45
CA ILE A 40 -1.46 -3.96 0.90
C ILE A 40 -0.74 -4.83 1.94
N PRO A 41 -0.99 -6.15 1.98
CA PRO A 41 -0.31 -7.07 2.90
C PRO A 41 1.10 -7.40 2.38
N ALA A 42 1.92 -6.39 2.09
CA ALA A 42 3.19 -6.55 1.38
C ALA A 42 4.30 -7.09 2.28
N ASP A 43 4.45 -6.50 3.45
CA ASP A 43 5.69 -6.59 4.22
C ASP A 43 5.79 -7.84 5.09
N GLY A 44 4.71 -8.65 5.12
CA GLY A 44 4.70 -9.90 5.85
C GLY A 44 4.89 -9.76 7.34
N GLY A 45 4.68 -8.58 7.84
CA GLY A 45 4.41 -8.38 9.25
C GLY A 45 3.03 -8.93 9.60
N THR A 46 2.73 -8.97 10.88
CA THR A 46 1.36 -9.10 11.33
C THR A 46 0.58 -7.87 10.87
N GLU A 47 -0.74 -7.98 10.72
CA GLU A 47 -1.60 -6.81 10.47
C GLU A 47 -1.28 -5.66 11.43
N SER A 48 -1.15 -5.96 12.74
CA SER A 48 -0.78 -4.98 13.76
C SER A 48 0.61 -4.35 13.54
N GLY A 49 1.58 -5.09 13.01
CA GLY A 49 2.91 -4.55 12.68
C GLY A 49 2.87 -3.60 11.49
N THR A 50 2.11 -3.94 10.46
CA THR A 50 1.90 -3.05 9.30
C THR A 50 1.18 -1.77 9.71
N LEU A 51 0.13 -1.86 10.52
CA LEU A 51 -0.58 -0.69 11.04
C LEU A 51 0.36 0.19 11.88
N ALA A 52 1.17 -0.41 12.77
CA ALA A 52 2.11 0.34 13.61
C ALA A 52 3.18 1.11 12.80
N ASP A 53 3.57 0.61 11.65
CA ASP A 53 4.52 1.30 10.76
C ASP A 53 3.93 2.58 10.14
N TYR A 54 2.63 2.60 9.85
CA TYR A 54 1.99 3.72 9.14
C TYR A 54 1.13 4.63 10.01
N GLN A 55 0.61 4.15 11.14
CA GLN A 55 -0.28 4.91 12.02
C GLN A 55 0.30 6.28 12.40
N PRO A 56 1.57 6.41 12.85
CA PRO A 56 2.12 7.71 13.22
C PRO A 56 2.15 8.73 12.07
N LEU A 57 2.40 8.26 10.84
CA LEU A 57 2.37 9.10 9.65
C LEU A 57 0.97 9.66 9.39
N PHE A 58 -0.04 8.77 9.41
CA PHE A 58 -1.43 9.17 9.17
C PHE A 58 -2.00 10.03 10.30
N ASP A 59 -1.61 9.78 11.55
CA ASP A 59 -1.98 10.63 12.69
C ASP A 59 -1.42 12.05 12.51
N ALA A 60 -0.14 12.19 12.12
CA ALA A 60 0.47 13.49 11.87
C ALA A 60 -0.16 14.23 10.69
N VAL A 61 -0.45 13.52 9.59
CA VAL A 61 -1.17 14.08 8.42
C VAL A 61 -2.58 14.50 8.83
N GLY A 62 -3.28 13.69 9.62
CA GLY A 62 -4.62 13.97 10.13
C GLY A 62 -4.66 15.22 10.97
N ASN A 63 -3.73 15.39 11.90
CA ASN A 63 -3.61 16.59 12.74
C ASN A 63 -3.33 17.85 11.90
N MET A 64 -2.58 17.73 10.80
CA MET A 64 -2.28 18.86 9.91
C MET A 64 -3.45 19.28 9.03
N ALA A 65 -4.33 18.35 8.69
CA ALA A 65 -5.43 18.54 7.73
C ALA A 65 -6.83 18.46 8.39
N ASP A 66 -6.92 18.40 9.73
CA ASP A 66 -8.18 18.19 10.47
C ASP A 66 -8.99 17.01 9.92
N LEU A 67 -8.31 15.87 9.70
CA LEU A 67 -8.84 14.62 9.17
C LEU A 67 -8.62 13.48 10.14
N ASN A 68 -9.50 12.47 10.09
CA ASN A 68 -9.30 11.18 10.74
C ASN A 68 -9.07 10.09 9.70
N PHE A 69 -8.16 9.16 9.97
CA PHE A 69 -7.89 8.02 9.10
C PHE A 69 -8.19 6.71 9.81
N ASP A 70 -8.96 5.83 9.16
CA ASP A 70 -9.20 4.45 9.60
C ASP A 70 -8.35 3.50 8.76
N LEU A 71 -7.23 3.03 9.33
CA LEU A 71 -6.27 2.19 8.64
C LEU A 71 -6.63 0.72 8.78
N LYS A 72 -6.62 0.01 7.66
CA LYS A 72 -6.86 -1.44 7.58
C LYS A 72 -5.85 -2.09 6.64
N VAL A 73 -5.47 -3.32 6.92
CA VAL A 73 -4.69 -4.14 5.99
C VAL A 73 -5.63 -5.01 5.16
N ALA A 74 -5.49 -4.95 3.85
CA ALA A 74 -6.29 -5.74 2.93
C ALA A 74 -5.88 -7.21 2.94
N GLN A 75 -6.79 -8.10 2.53
CA GLN A 75 -6.50 -9.53 2.44
C GLN A 75 -5.64 -9.90 1.21
N SER A 76 -5.67 -9.09 0.15
CA SER A 76 -4.89 -9.27 -1.07
C SER A 76 -4.70 -7.94 -1.81
N TYR A 77 -3.77 -7.90 -2.73
CA TYR A 77 -3.53 -6.74 -3.60
C TYR A 77 -4.76 -6.42 -4.47
N GLY A 78 -5.43 -7.45 -5.00
CA GLY A 78 -6.65 -7.28 -5.80
C GLY A 78 -7.81 -6.68 -5.00
N ALA A 79 -7.94 -7.05 -3.72
CA ALA A 79 -8.96 -6.50 -2.84
C ALA A 79 -8.81 -4.97 -2.67
N VAL A 80 -7.58 -4.43 -2.69
CA VAL A 80 -7.35 -2.98 -2.64
C VAL A 80 -7.86 -2.30 -3.91
N VAL A 81 -7.59 -2.87 -5.10
CA VAL A 81 -8.10 -2.34 -6.38
C VAL A 81 -9.62 -2.31 -6.36
N ASP A 82 -10.26 -3.38 -5.92
CA ASP A 82 -11.72 -3.46 -5.86
C ASP A 82 -12.32 -2.48 -4.84
N ALA A 83 -11.69 -2.29 -3.69
CA ALA A 83 -12.12 -1.32 -2.70
C ALA A 83 -12.01 0.13 -3.21
N MET A 84 -10.91 0.48 -3.87
CA MET A 84 -10.76 1.79 -4.52
C MET A 84 -11.84 2.01 -5.59
N CYS A 85 -12.11 0.99 -6.41
CA CYS A 85 -13.08 1.09 -7.50
C CYS A 85 -14.54 1.08 -7.01
N SER A 86 -14.85 0.40 -5.91
CA SER A 86 -16.20 0.44 -5.29
C SER A 86 -16.43 1.71 -4.47
N GLY A 87 -15.35 2.42 -4.06
CA GLY A 87 -15.41 3.60 -3.20
C GLY A 87 -15.52 3.26 -1.72
N THR A 88 -15.09 2.06 -1.31
CA THR A 88 -14.98 1.64 0.09
C THR A 88 -13.60 1.92 0.68
N ALA A 89 -12.68 2.46 -0.11
CA ALA A 89 -11.41 3.01 0.32
C ALA A 89 -11.20 4.39 -0.31
N ASP A 90 -10.76 5.34 0.48
CA ASP A 90 -10.44 6.71 0.07
C ASP A 90 -8.97 6.87 -0.30
N ILE A 91 -8.10 6.20 0.45
CA ILE A 91 -6.65 6.21 0.27
C ILE A 91 -6.16 4.76 0.32
N ALA A 92 -5.09 4.46 -0.43
CA ALA A 92 -4.43 3.17 -0.29
C ALA A 92 -2.90 3.31 -0.45
N PHE A 93 -2.16 2.45 0.28
CA PHE A 93 -0.76 2.19 0.00
C PHE A 93 -0.69 0.94 -0.88
N VAL A 94 -0.07 1.06 -2.06
CA VAL A 94 -0.13 0.03 -3.10
C VAL A 94 1.23 -0.18 -3.78
N GLY A 95 1.42 -1.34 -4.39
CA GLY A 95 2.53 -1.53 -5.32
C GLY A 95 2.26 -0.85 -6.67
N PRO A 96 3.31 -0.56 -7.47
CA PRO A 96 3.17 0.04 -8.80
C PRO A 96 2.17 -0.67 -9.73
N VAL A 97 2.17 -2.01 -9.75
CA VAL A 97 1.21 -2.80 -10.56
C VAL A 97 -0.24 -2.56 -10.09
N THR A 98 -0.48 -2.61 -8.79
CA THR A 98 -1.81 -2.38 -8.21
C THR A 98 -2.30 -0.95 -8.49
N TYR A 99 -1.40 0.03 -8.41
CA TYR A 99 -1.70 1.40 -8.80
C TYR A 99 -2.10 1.49 -10.27
N LEU A 100 -1.33 0.90 -11.18
CA LEU A 100 -1.62 0.92 -12.61
C LEU A 100 -2.97 0.27 -12.93
N GLN A 101 -3.31 -0.83 -12.28
CA GLN A 101 -4.63 -1.49 -12.43
C GLN A 101 -5.78 -0.58 -11.96
N ALA A 102 -5.64 0.09 -10.82
CA ALA A 102 -6.65 1.01 -10.32
C ALA A 102 -6.75 2.28 -11.19
N LYS A 103 -5.61 2.80 -11.67
CA LYS A 103 -5.54 3.95 -12.60
C LYS A 103 -6.23 3.64 -13.93
N GLU A 104 -5.97 2.48 -14.54
CA GLU A 104 -6.60 2.05 -15.80
C GLU A 104 -8.13 1.99 -15.69
N ARG A 105 -8.62 1.60 -14.52
CA ARG A 105 -10.07 1.58 -14.19
C ARG A 105 -10.61 2.96 -13.75
N ASN A 106 -9.81 4.02 -13.81
CA ASN A 106 -10.14 5.38 -13.34
C ASN A 106 -10.60 5.43 -11.87
N CYS A 107 -10.07 4.56 -11.02
CA CYS A 107 -10.45 4.47 -9.61
C CYS A 107 -9.49 5.21 -8.68
N ALA A 108 -8.24 5.43 -9.10
CA ALA A 108 -7.19 6.01 -8.26
C ALA A 108 -6.30 7.00 -9.00
N GLU A 109 -5.84 8.00 -8.24
CA GLU A 109 -4.82 8.98 -8.62
C GLU A 109 -3.64 8.90 -7.67
N LEU A 110 -2.44 9.30 -8.12
CA LEU A 110 -1.30 9.43 -7.22
C LEU A 110 -1.56 10.49 -6.16
N LEU A 111 -1.29 10.13 -4.91
CA LEU A 111 -1.26 11.04 -3.78
C LEU A 111 0.17 11.45 -3.46
N ALA A 112 1.03 10.49 -3.16
CA ALA A 112 2.41 10.73 -2.79
C ALA A 112 3.27 9.48 -2.99
N VAL A 113 4.57 9.70 -3.19
CA VAL A 113 5.58 8.62 -3.25
C VAL A 113 6.67 8.94 -2.23
N ALA A 114 7.06 7.95 -1.44
CA ALA A 114 8.12 8.16 -0.46
C ALA A 114 9.47 8.45 -1.14
N VAL A 115 10.28 9.28 -0.49
CA VAL A 115 11.64 9.63 -0.90
C VAL A 115 12.61 9.06 0.14
N GLU A 116 13.53 8.21 -0.29
CA GLU A 116 14.56 7.59 0.53
C GLU A 116 15.93 7.91 -0.10
N ASP A 117 16.85 8.51 0.66
CA ASP A 117 18.14 8.98 0.18
C ASP A 117 18.02 9.84 -1.11
N GLY A 118 17.01 10.73 -1.15
CA GLY A 118 16.76 11.62 -2.28
C GLY A 118 16.19 10.94 -3.52
N GLN A 119 15.78 9.68 -3.45
CA GLN A 119 15.26 8.89 -4.56
C GLN A 119 13.91 8.23 -4.20
N SER A 120 13.08 8.00 -5.21
CA SER A 120 11.80 7.29 -5.07
C SER A 120 11.81 6.01 -5.90
N ILE A 121 12.77 5.13 -5.59
CA ILE A 121 12.97 3.85 -6.29
C ILE A 121 13.19 2.72 -5.28
N TYR A 122 12.87 1.50 -5.70
CA TYR A 122 13.17 0.28 -4.97
C TYR A 122 13.52 -0.85 -5.94
N TYR A 123 13.77 -2.06 -5.45
CA TYR A 123 14.22 -3.18 -6.26
C TYR A 123 13.50 -4.48 -5.92
N ALA A 124 13.28 -5.30 -6.93
CA ALA A 124 12.91 -6.69 -6.79
C ALA A 124 14.17 -7.58 -6.80
N GLY A 125 14.11 -8.72 -6.12
CA GLY A 125 15.19 -9.70 -6.13
C GLY A 125 14.68 -11.12 -6.16
N LEU A 126 15.53 -12.03 -6.65
CA LEU A 126 15.43 -13.46 -6.44
C LEU A 126 16.52 -13.87 -5.46
N PHE A 127 16.12 -14.60 -4.43
CA PHE A 127 16.98 -14.97 -3.30
C PHE A 127 17.03 -16.50 -3.17
N ALA A 128 18.20 -17.03 -2.78
CA ALA A 128 18.41 -18.42 -2.43
C ALA A 128 19.18 -18.53 -1.11
N ARG A 129 19.18 -19.70 -0.47
CA ARG A 129 20.01 -19.92 0.71
C ARG A 129 21.50 -19.97 0.34
N ASN A 130 22.37 -19.50 1.23
CA ASN A 130 23.81 -19.49 1.02
C ASN A 130 24.43 -20.88 0.84
N ASP A 131 23.82 -21.92 1.43
CA ASP A 131 24.23 -23.32 1.30
C ASP A 131 23.73 -24.00 0.00
N SER A 132 22.90 -23.31 -0.78
CA SER A 132 22.35 -23.78 -2.06
C SER A 132 23.38 -23.64 -3.19
N PRO A 133 23.37 -24.52 -4.20
CA PRO A 133 24.20 -24.38 -5.39
C PRO A 133 23.75 -23.27 -6.34
N ILE A 134 22.62 -22.61 -6.08
CA ILE A 134 22.02 -21.59 -6.95
C ILE A 134 22.78 -20.27 -6.76
N GLN A 135 23.46 -19.80 -7.79
CA GLN A 135 24.26 -18.57 -7.76
C GLN A 135 23.80 -17.53 -8.78
N THR A 136 23.23 -17.98 -9.88
CA THR A 136 22.81 -17.15 -11.01
C THR A 136 21.36 -17.43 -11.39
N LEU A 137 20.79 -16.54 -12.19
CA LEU A 137 19.41 -16.67 -12.65
C LEU A 137 19.21 -17.97 -13.48
N THR A 138 20.22 -18.41 -14.22
CA THR A 138 20.16 -19.65 -15.02
C THR A 138 20.08 -20.92 -14.17
N ASP A 139 20.58 -20.87 -12.94
CA ASP A 139 20.53 -22.02 -12.01
C ASP A 139 19.12 -22.27 -11.45
N VAL A 140 18.19 -21.33 -11.69
CA VAL A 140 16.78 -21.44 -11.26
C VAL A 140 15.99 -22.47 -12.10
N ARG A 141 16.52 -22.88 -13.27
CA ARG A 141 15.88 -23.94 -14.08
C ARG A 141 15.73 -25.23 -13.28
N GLY A 142 14.54 -25.82 -13.34
CA GLY A 142 14.20 -27.03 -12.61
C GLY A 142 14.04 -26.89 -11.12
N LYS A 143 14.15 -25.65 -10.58
CA LYS A 143 14.02 -25.36 -9.14
C LYS A 143 12.61 -24.96 -8.76
N SER A 144 12.31 -25.11 -7.48
CA SER A 144 11.07 -24.62 -6.88
C SER A 144 11.22 -23.13 -6.53
N VAL A 145 10.25 -22.31 -6.96
CA VAL A 145 10.29 -20.87 -6.76
C VAL A 145 9.00 -20.39 -6.07
N ALA A 146 9.16 -19.62 -4.99
CA ALA A 146 8.06 -18.91 -4.34
C ALA A 146 7.95 -17.49 -4.89
N PHE A 147 6.74 -17.12 -5.29
CA PHE A 147 6.32 -15.77 -5.64
C PHE A 147 5.25 -15.29 -4.63
N GLY A 148 5.06 -13.98 -4.52
CA GLY A 148 4.01 -13.41 -3.66
C GLY A 148 2.63 -13.42 -4.31
N ASP A 149 1.91 -12.29 -4.24
CA ASP A 149 0.61 -12.08 -4.89
C ASP A 149 0.82 -11.81 -6.40
N VAL A 150 -0.07 -12.31 -7.24
CA VAL A 150 -0.03 -12.14 -8.71
C VAL A 150 -0.10 -10.68 -9.16
N ASN A 151 -0.59 -9.78 -8.31
CA ASN A 151 -0.64 -8.33 -8.54
C ASN A 151 0.53 -7.60 -7.89
N SER A 152 1.47 -8.32 -7.26
CA SER A 152 2.68 -7.71 -6.70
C SER A 152 3.68 -7.37 -7.80
N THR A 153 4.20 -6.14 -7.74
CA THR A 153 5.27 -5.69 -8.64
C THR A 153 6.55 -6.46 -8.40
N SER A 154 7.08 -6.44 -7.18
CA SER A 154 8.43 -6.90 -6.84
C SER A 154 8.52 -8.35 -6.42
N SER A 155 7.40 -9.01 -6.07
CA SER A 155 7.41 -10.45 -5.77
C SER A 155 6.74 -11.31 -6.85
N PHE A 156 6.24 -10.70 -7.95
CA PHE A 156 5.64 -11.46 -9.04
C PHE A 156 5.97 -10.91 -10.42
N ILE A 157 5.43 -9.73 -10.82
CA ILE A 157 5.54 -9.23 -12.20
C ILE A 157 7.00 -9.06 -12.63
N ILE A 158 7.79 -8.32 -11.85
CA ILE A 158 9.22 -8.09 -12.19
C ILE A 158 10.02 -9.37 -12.14
N PRO A 159 9.97 -10.22 -11.08
CA PRO A 159 10.69 -11.50 -11.06
C PRO A 159 10.33 -12.44 -12.21
N ILE A 160 9.04 -12.54 -12.57
CA ILE A 160 8.62 -13.36 -13.72
C ILE A 160 9.22 -12.81 -15.02
N THR A 161 9.18 -11.46 -15.21
CA THR A 161 9.80 -10.86 -16.42
C THR A 161 11.31 -11.02 -16.45
N MET A 162 12.00 -10.98 -15.30
CA MET A 162 13.45 -11.26 -15.22
C MET A 162 13.77 -12.70 -15.67
N LEU A 163 12.97 -13.68 -15.25
CA LEU A 163 13.11 -15.08 -15.72
C LEU A 163 12.90 -15.18 -17.23
N MET A 164 11.82 -14.57 -17.75
CA MET A 164 11.52 -14.57 -19.19
C MET A 164 12.63 -13.90 -20.03
N GLU A 165 13.19 -12.78 -19.54
CA GLU A 165 14.30 -12.07 -20.19
C GLU A 165 15.60 -12.90 -20.20
N ALA A 166 15.79 -13.76 -19.20
CA ALA A 166 16.88 -14.74 -19.16
C ALA A 166 16.58 -16.03 -19.97
N GLY A 167 15.48 -16.05 -20.75
CA GLY A 167 15.07 -17.18 -21.54
C GLY A 167 14.50 -18.35 -20.73
N ILE A 168 14.06 -18.11 -19.49
CA ILE A 168 13.46 -19.11 -18.60
C ILE A 168 11.94 -18.97 -18.67
N ASP A 169 11.26 -19.99 -19.19
CA ASP A 169 9.80 -20.07 -19.21
C ASP A 169 9.30 -20.44 -17.78
N PRO A 170 8.53 -19.56 -17.11
CA PRO A 170 8.11 -19.80 -15.72
C PRO A 170 7.19 -21.02 -15.58
N VAL A 171 6.51 -21.43 -16.65
CA VAL A 171 5.62 -22.58 -16.64
C VAL A 171 6.37 -23.87 -16.94
N LYS A 172 7.26 -23.86 -17.95
CA LYS A 172 7.92 -25.09 -18.44
C LYS A 172 9.24 -25.40 -17.76
N ASP A 173 10.02 -24.32 -17.43
CA ASP A 173 11.40 -24.49 -16.99
C ASP A 173 11.57 -24.50 -15.47
N LEU A 174 10.57 -24.07 -14.67
CA LEU A 174 10.61 -24.20 -13.23
C LEU A 174 10.15 -25.60 -12.78
N GLY A 175 10.81 -26.15 -11.76
CA GLY A 175 10.42 -27.44 -11.17
C GLY A 175 9.08 -27.35 -10.44
N ALA A 176 8.91 -26.32 -9.62
CA ALA A 176 7.62 -25.99 -8.99
C ALA A 176 7.48 -24.46 -8.88
N LEU A 177 6.25 -24.00 -8.92
CA LEU A 177 5.90 -22.59 -8.70
C LEU A 177 4.90 -22.52 -7.54
N ARG A 178 5.16 -21.62 -6.56
CA ARG A 178 4.29 -21.40 -5.42
C ARG A 178 3.88 -19.95 -5.35
N LEU A 179 2.60 -19.68 -5.21
CA LEU A 179 2.06 -18.35 -4.90
C LEU A 179 1.77 -18.31 -3.41
N THR A 180 2.50 -17.48 -2.69
CA THR A 180 2.46 -17.43 -1.21
C THR A 180 1.64 -16.26 -0.67
N GLY A 181 1.25 -15.33 -1.55
CA GLY A 181 0.45 -14.16 -1.26
C GLY A 181 1.25 -12.97 -0.70
N THR A 182 2.33 -13.21 0.06
CA THR A 182 3.12 -12.13 0.69
C THR A 182 4.62 -12.35 0.57
N HIS A 183 5.40 -11.28 0.69
CA HIS A 183 6.87 -11.37 0.74
C HIS A 183 7.36 -12.22 1.91
N ALA A 184 6.76 -12.08 3.11
CA ALA A 184 7.19 -12.86 4.26
C ALA A 184 6.89 -14.35 4.12
N ASN A 185 5.75 -14.72 3.55
CA ASN A 185 5.46 -16.11 3.30
C ASN A 185 6.45 -16.72 2.30
N SER A 186 6.86 -15.95 1.26
CA SER A 186 7.90 -16.37 0.33
C SER A 186 9.25 -16.54 1.03
N LEU A 187 9.62 -15.56 1.86
CA LEU A 187 10.85 -15.60 2.66
C LEU A 187 10.86 -16.80 3.62
N ALA A 188 9.78 -16.99 4.38
CA ALA A 188 9.65 -18.12 5.29
C ALA A 188 9.77 -19.45 4.57
N ALA A 189 9.11 -19.60 3.41
CA ALA A 189 9.21 -20.81 2.59
C ALA A 189 10.65 -21.09 2.13
N LEU A 190 11.43 -20.06 1.80
CA LEU A 190 12.84 -20.17 1.43
C LEU A 190 13.72 -20.55 2.63
N ILE A 191 13.58 -19.85 3.76
CA ILE A 191 14.36 -20.10 4.98
C ILE A 191 14.12 -21.53 5.49
N GLU A 192 12.88 -21.98 5.50
CA GLU A 192 12.49 -23.32 5.92
C GLU A 192 12.84 -24.42 4.90
N GLY A 193 13.39 -24.06 3.74
CA GLY A 193 13.76 -25.03 2.71
C GLY A 193 12.58 -25.65 1.97
N ARG A 194 11.39 -25.06 2.05
CA ARG A 194 10.20 -25.51 1.31
C ARG A 194 10.24 -25.14 -0.18
N VAL A 195 11.07 -24.15 -0.53
CA VAL A 195 11.40 -23.76 -1.89
C VAL A 195 12.91 -23.49 -2.01
N ASP A 196 13.42 -23.54 -3.23
CA ASP A 196 14.84 -23.30 -3.53
C ASP A 196 15.14 -21.81 -3.71
N VAL A 197 14.17 -21.05 -4.23
CA VAL A 197 14.28 -19.62 -4.55
C VAL A 197 13.01 -18.89 -4.11
N ALA A 198 13.16 -17.65 -3.65
CA ALA A 198 12.03 -16.77 -3.37
C ALA A 198 12.19 -15.40 -4.06
N ALA A 199 11.08 -14.90 -4.58
CA ALA A 199 10.96 -13.56 -5.14
C ALA A 199 10.50 -12.58 -4.04
N LEU A 200 11.30 -11.56 -3.77
CA LEU A 200 11.08 -10.55 -2.73
C LEU A 200 11.44 -9.16 -3.24
N SER A 201 10.93 -8.09 -2.59
CA SER A 201 11.58 -6.79 -2.66
C SER A 201 12.81 -6.79 -1.77
N PHE A 202 13.79 -5.93 -2.08
CA PHE A 202 14.94 -5.71 -1.19
C PHE A 202 14.48 -5.12 0.14
N ASP A 203 13.52 -4.21 0.15
CA ASP A 203 12.96 -3.61 1.37
C ASP A 203 12.38 -4.66 2.33
N SER A 204 11.60 -5.61 1.81
CA SER A 204 11.06 -6.70 2.62
C SER A 204 12.16 -7.64 3.14
N TYR A 205 13.17 -7.93 2.33
CA TYR A 205 14.33 -8.71 2.75
C TYR A 205 15.12 -7.99 3.86
N GLU A 206 15.42 -6.72 3.66
CA GLU A 206 16.16 -5.89 4.62
C GLU A 206 15.37 -5.70 5.92
N LYS A 207 14.03 -5.52 5.83
CA LYS A 207 13.15 -5.52 7.01
C LYS A 207 13.33 -6.81 7.82
N ALA A 208 13.31 -7.96 7.16
CA ALA A 208 13.49 -9.23 7.84
C ALA A 208 14.87 -9.34 8.52
N VAL A 209 15.91 -8.85 7.86
CA VAL A 209 17.27 -8.79 8.42
C VAL A 209 17.33 -7.84 9.63
N ARG A 210 16.76 -6.63 9.52
CA ARG A 210 16.70 -5.65 10.62
C ARG A 210 15.90 -6.18 11.80
N SER A 211 14.81 -6.88 11.54
CA SER A 211 13.95 -7.48 12.57
C SER A 211 14.53 -8.76 13.19
N GLY A 212 15.72 -9.19 12.72
CA GLY A 212 16.39 -10.37 13.29
C GLY A 212 15.70 -11.69 12.97
N ILE A 213 14.97 -11.79 11.87
CA ILE A 213 14.32 -13.06 11.46
C ILE A 213 15.42 -14.12 11.29
N PRO A 214 15.34 -15.25 12.02
CA PRO A 214 16.34 -16.32 11.92
C PRO A 214 16.47 -16.84 10.48
N GLY A 215 17.69 -16.97 9.98
CA GLY A 215 17.98 -17.44 8.63
C GLY A 215 17.90 -16.34 7.53
N ALA A 216 17.38 -15.14 7.81
CA ALA A 216 17.30 -14.09 6.80
C ALA A 216 18.71 -13.64 6.32
N ARG A 217 19.70 -13.62 7.21
CA ARG A 217 21.09 -13.28 6.87
C ARG A 217 21.83 -14.38 6.12
N ASP A 218 21.27 -15.59 6.10
CA ASP A 218 21.86 -16.76 5.42
C ASP A 218 21.36 -16.90 3.98
N LEU A 219 20.85 -15.82 3.41
CA LEU A 219 20.39 -15.76 2.03
C LEU A 219 21.36 -14.96 1.16
N ARG A 220 21.45 -15.37 -0.10
CA ARG A 220 22.16 -14.63 -1.15
C ARG A 220 21.19 -14.07 -2.18
N VAL A 221 21.59 -12.97 -2.80
CA VAL A 221 20.93 -12.41 -3.97
C VAL A 221 21.35 -13.22 -5.19
N VAL A 222 20.41 -13.87 -5.86
CA VAL A 222 20.60 -14.59 -7.14
C VAL A 222 20.50 -13.62 -8.31
N ALA A 223 19.52 -12.69 -8.24
CA ALA A 223 19.35 -11.64 -9.23
C ALA A 223 18.68 -10.41 -8.57
N ARG A 224 19.03 -9.23 -9.08
CA ARG A 224 18.42 -7.93 -8.73
C ARG A 224 17.84 -7.30 -9.98
N SER A 225 16.67 -6.69 -9.86
CA SER A 225 16.03 -5.96 -10.97
C SER A 225 16.74 -4.63 -11.27
N GLU A 226 16.36 -4.01 -12.40
CA GLU A 226 16.50 -2.58 -12.58
C GLU A 226 15.69 -1.83 -11.52
N ALA A 227 15.96 -0.52 -11.37
CA ALA A 227 15.22 0.34 -10.47
C ALA A 227 13.72 0.37 -10.85
N ILE A 228 12.87 0.25 -9.85
CA ILE A 228 11.42 0.30 -9.97
C ILE A 228 10.96 1.57 -9.25
N PRO A 229 9.98 2.33 -9.76
CA PRO A 229 9.36 3.43 -9.02
C PRO A 229 8.83 2.93 -7.67
N TYR A 230 9.09 3.70 -6.61
CA TYR A 230 8.71 3.31 -5.25
C TYR A 230 7.19 3.09 -5.12
N PRO A 231 6.72 2.19 -4.25
CA PRO A 231 5.31 1.94 -3.99
C PRO A 231 4.58 3.22 -3.57
N PRO A 232 3.52 3.65 -4.29
CA PRO A 232 2.85 4.90 -4.02
C PRO A 232 1.76 4.78 -2.95
N LEU A 233 1.49 5.90 -2.29
CA LEU A 233 0.18 6.22 -1.76
C LEU A 233 -0.69 6.74 -2.91
N VAL A 234 -1.91 6.24 -2.99
CA VAL A 234 -2.92 6.64 -3.97
C VAL A 234 -4.18 7.09 -3.26
N MET A 235 -4.96 7.93 -3.91
CA MET A 235 -6.25 8.41 -3.41
C MET A 235 -7.35 8.14 -4.44
N SER A 236 -8.58 7.99 -3.98
CA SER A 236 -9.74 7.79 -4.82
C SER A 236 -9.94 8.96 -5.78
N SER A 237 -10.13 8.66 -7.06
CA SER A 237 -10.46 9.68 -8.07
C SER A 237 -11.79 10.40 -7.80
N ARG A 238 -12.64 9.84 -6.92
CA ARG A 238 -13.93 10.42 -6.52
C ARG A 238 -13.85 11.46 -5.41
N LEU A 239 -12.71 11.59 -4.74
CA LEU A 239 -12.53 12.63 -3.72
C LEU A 239 -12.69 14.02 -4.34
N PRO A 240 -13.28 14.98 -3.62
CA PRO A 240 -13.31 16.38 -4.05
C PRO A 240 -11.92 16.94 -4.29
N ASP A 241 -11.78 17.84 -5.28
CA ASP A 241 -10.47 18.37 -5.68
C ASP A 241 -9.80 19.20 -4.58
N ASP A 242 -10.59 19.91 -3.76
CA ASP A 242 -10.10 20.62 -2.58
C ASP A 242 -9.46 19.67 -1.56
N LEU A 243 -10.13 18.56 -1.24
CA LEU A 243 -9.60 17.55 -0.34
C LEU A 243 -8.35 16.85 -0.92
N LYS A 244 -8.33 16.58 -2.23
CA LYS A 244 -7.13 16.03 -2.90
C LYS A 244 -5.92 16.96 -2.75
N GLN A 245 -6.14 18.27 -2.87
CA GLN A 245 -5.08 19.28 -2.70
C GLN A 245 -4.63 19.37 -1.24
N GLU A 246 -5.56 19.35 -0.30
CA GLU A 246 -5.28 19.34 1.13
C GLU A 246 -4.43 18.14 1.54
N LEU A 247 -4.81 16.93 1.12
CA LEU A 247 -4.05 15.70 1.33
C LEU A 247 -2.63 15.82 0.77
N ARG A 248 -2.47 16.27 -0.48
CA ARG A 248 -1.14 16.47 -1.07
C ARG A 248 -0.29 17.45 -0.27
N GLN A 249 -0.87 18.56 0.22
CA GLN A 249 -0.12 19.53 1.03
C GLN A 249 0.28 18.96 2.39
N ALA A 250 -0.60 18.20 3.04
CA ALA A 250 -0.30 17.58 4.32
C ALA A 250 0.81 16.53 4.19
N PHE A 251 0.73 15.60 3.21
CA PHE A 251 1.80 14.64 2.96
C PHE A 251 3.12 15.29 2.57
N LYS A 252 3.09 16.34 1.72
CA LYS A 252 4.30 17.08 1.31
C LYS A 252 5.03 17.74 2.48
N ASN A 253 4.33 18.10 3.53
CA ASN A 253 4.88 18.85 4.65
C ASN A 253 4.90 18.05 5.96
N VAL A 254 4.67 16.73 5.91
CA VAL A 254 4.53 15.92 7.11
C VAL A 254 5.77 15.98 8.00
N GLU A 255 6.97 16.10 7.43
CA GLU A 255 8.22 16.25 8.17
C GLU A 255 8.30 17.53 9.00
N LYS A 256 7.40 18.51 8.75
CA LYS A 256 7.31 19.77 9.51
C LYS A 256 6.29 19.70 10.65
N SER A 257 5.54 18.59 10.75
CA SER A 257 4.57 18.41 11.84
C SER A 257 5.29 18.33 13.18
N PRO A 258 4.83 19.03 14.23
CA PRO A 258 5.39 18.89 15.57
C PRO A 258 5.09 17.50 16.18
N ASP A 259 4.14 16.78 15.64
CA ASP A 259 3.66 15.49 16.16
C ASP A 259 4.42 14.31 15.61
N ILE A 260 5.36 14.51 14.66
CA ILE A 260 6.11 13.43 14.05
C ILE A 260 7.62 13.59 14.26
N GLN A 261 8.29 12.48 14.57
CA GLN A 261 9.75 12.41 14.57
C GLN A 261 10.22 11.80 13.23
N PRO A 262 11.41 12.12 12.74
CA PRO A 262 11.92 11.57 11.47
C PRO A 262 11.83 10.03 11.37
N GLU A 263 12.06 9.33 12.49
CA GLU A 263 11.99 7.87 12.56
C GLU A 263 10.57 7.31 12.42
N MET A 264 9.56 8.16 12.52
CA MET A 264 8.14 7.80 12.36
C MET A 264 7.66 7.97 10.91
N ILE A 265 8.42 8.66 10.06
CA ILE A 265 8.12 8.80 8.64
C ILE A 265 8.58 7.52 7.93
N ARG A 266 7.63 6.64 7.65
CA ARG A 266 7.90 5.29 7.13
C ARG A 266 7.46 5.15 5.69
N GLY A 267 8.30 4.43 4.91
CA GLY A 267 8.01 3.97 3.58
C GLY A 267 7.73 2.47 3.54
N TYR A 268 7.89 1.91 2.36
CA TYR A 268 7.69 0.48 2.13
C TYR A 268 8.68 -0.36 2.96
N GLY A 269 8.20 -1.48 3.50
CA GLY A 269 9.01 -2.30 4.40
C GLY A 269 9.27 -1.66 5.76
N GLY A 270 8.54 -0.61 6.14
CA GLY A 270 8.74 0.13 7.39
C GLY A 270 10.12 0.80 7.46
N ALA A 271 10.79 1.01 6.32
CA ALA A 271 12.03 1.76 6.27
C ALA A 271 11.77 3.24 6.61
N GLN A 272 12.71 3.90 7.29
CA GLN A 272 12.66 5.34 7.46
C GLN A 272 12.90 5.99 6.10
N VAL A 273 12.12 7.03 5.79
CA VAL A 273 12.25 7.82 4.56
C VAL A 273 12.39 9.31 4.87
N ASP A 274 12.91 10.07 3.91
CA ASP A 274 13.15 11.52 4.06
C ASP A 274 11.84 12.32 4.10
N GLY A 275 10.80 11.82 3.43
CA GLY A 275 9.49 12.47 3.28
C GLY A 275 8.71 11.91 2.11
N TYR A 276 7.78 12.69 1.58
CA TYR A 276 6.88 12.29 0.51
C TYR A 276 6.84 13.30 -0.64
N ASP A 277 7.08 12.82 -1.87
CA ASP A 277 6.89 13.59 -3.09
C ASP A 277 5.45 13.48 -3.59
N THR A 278 4.71 14.58 -3.54
CA THR A 278 3.32 14.68 -4.03
C THR A 278 3.21 15.17 -5.47
N GLN A 279 4.35 15.42 -6.13
CA GLN A 279 4.44 15.84 -7.53
C GLN A 279 5.09 14.76 -8.41
N PHE A 280 5.28 13.54 -7.87
CA PHE A 280 5.88 12.43 -8.59
C PHE A 280 5.10 12.15 -9.89
N SER A 281 5.82 12.07 -11.03
CA SER A 281 5.18 11.85 -12.33
C SER A 281 4.68 10.41 -12.47
N SER A 282 3.41 10.27 -12.86
CA SER A 282 2.82 8.96 -13.16
C SER A 282 3.47 8.27 -14.37
N GLU A 283 4.17 9.00 -15.24
CA GLU A 283 4.89 8.46 -16.40
C GLU A 283 6.08 7.59 -15.99
N LEU A 284 6.63 7.82 -14.80
CA LEU A 284 7.72 6.99 -14.26
C LEU A 284 7.30 5.53 -14.05
N PHE A 285 6.00 5.25 -13.90
CA PHE A 285 5.45 3.89 -13.83
C PHE A 285 5.32 3.18 -15.19
N ASP A 286 5.57 3.86 -16.32
CA ASP A 286 5.45 3.27 -17.67
C ASP A 286 6.40 2.08 -17.88
N SER A 287 7.55 2.08 -17.22
CA SER A 287 8.47 0.93 -17.25
C SER A 287 7.81 -0.32 -16.66
N VAL A 288 7.05 -0.19 -15.58
CA VAL A 288 6.29 -1.27 -14.96
C VAL A 288 5.11 -1.67 -15.85
N ALA A 289 4.39 -0.70 -16.42
CA ALA A 289 3.29 -0.96 -17.35
C ALA A 289 3.75 -1.83 -18.54
N ARG A 290 4.90 -1.50 -19.15
CA ARG A 290 5.50 -2.32 -20.21
C ARG A 290 5.87 -3.75 -19.76
N LYS A 291 6.32 -3.94 -18.52
CA LYS A 291 6.57 -5.28 -17.96
C LYS A 291 5.25 -6.04 -17.75
N MET A 292 4.19 -5.38 -17.29
CA MET A 292 2.87 -5.99 -17.14
C MET A 292 2.31 -6.53 -18.47
N THR A 293 2.46 -5.79 -19.58
CA THR A 293 1.94 -6.21 -20.89
C THR A 293 2.65 -7.45 -21.45
N ARG A 294 3.82 -7.81 -20.93
CA ARG A 294 4.54 -9.04 -21.32
C ARG A 294 3.94 -10.30 -20.69
N LEU A 295 3.18 -10.16 -19.61
CA LEU A 295 2.45 -11.25 -18.98
C LEU A 295 1.00 -11.25 -19.47
N SER A 296 0.74 -11.99 -20.56
CA SER A 296 -0.64 -12.16 -21.07
C SER A 296 -1.52 -12.82 -20.00
N ASP A 297 -2.83 -12.65 -20.12
CA ASP A 297 -3.78 -13.30 -19.22
C ASP A 297 -3.72 -14.84 -19.36
N GLU A 298 -3.40 -15.33 -20.54
CA GLU A 298 -3.16 -16.75 -20.78
C GLU A 298 -1.96 -17.25 -19.95
N LEU A 299 -0.80 -16.57 -20.01
CA LEU A 299 0.39 -16.93 -19.23
C LEU A 299 0.11 -16.85 -17.73
N LYS A 300 -0.61 -15.83 -17.27
CA LYS A 300 -1.04 -15.74 -15.86
C LYS A 300 -1.92 -16.92 -15.47
N GLY A 301 -2.85 -17.32 -16.33
CA GLY A 301 -3.70 -18.49 -16.12
C GLY A 301 -2.89 -19.79 -16.03
N GLU A 302 -1.89 -19.98 -16.90
CA GLU A 302 -0.98 -21.14 -16.84
C GLU A 302 -0.13 -21.15 -15.56
N ILE A 303 0.37 -19.99 -15.14
CA ILE A 303 1.11 -19.82 -13.86
C ILE A 303 0.22 -20.19 -12.66
N LEU A 304 -1.01 -19.67 -12.63
CA LEU A 304 -2.00 -19.99 -11.57
C LEU A 304 -2.28 -21.49 -11.52
N LYS A 305 -2.48 -22.12 -12.68
CA LYS A 305 -2.68 -23.57 -12.78
C LYS A 305 -1.47 -24.31 -12.23
N LYS A 306 -0.25 -23.99 -12.68
CA LYS A 306 0.99 -24.62 -12.20
C LYS A 306 1.19 -24.44 -10.70
N SER A 307 0.84 -23.27 -10.15
CA SER A 307 0.98 -23.01 -8.72
C SER A 307 0.07 -23.85 -7.84
N SER A 308 -1.02 -24.40 -8.40
CA SER A 308 -1.97 -25.27 -7.71
C SER A 308 -1.58 -26.76 -7.80
N GLU A 309 -0.61 -27.13 -8.63
CA GLU A 309 -0.09 -28.49 -8.73
C GLU A 309 0.73 -28.82 -7.46
N ARG A 310 0.48 -30.00 -6.86
CA ARG A 310 1.13 -30.46 -5.62
C ARG A 310 2.43 -31.19 -5.90
#